data_77014f18ab78c761f70769e73062353c
#
_entry.id   77014f18ab78c761f70769e73062353c
#
_cell.length_a   1.000
_cell.length_b   1.000
_cell.length_c   1.000
_cell.angle_alpha   90.00
_cell.angle_beta   90.00
_cell.angle_gamma   90.00
#
_symmetry.space_group_name_H-M   'P 1'
#
loop_
_entity.id
_entity.type
_entity.pdbx_description
1 polymer ?
#
loop_
_entity_poly.entity_id
_entity_poly.type
_entity_poly.pdbx_seq_one_letter_code
_entity_poly.pdbx_strand_id
1 'polypeptide(L)'
;MASLDPRTRMHYRAARARQIDVVSLWQRARETSREHDRWTPAVLADMLWSAGVRQVGFQDYVDYDFATLTRAERDTYMTHPVSNELSQRYDDPRHRSQFHNKITFNETFAPFLHREWMTITPDNADEFRDFVERHGTVIVKEPVGQAGSGVHRYRADAVTDWSAFHRGLLDRGELLAEEVITQHPDLAAFCPGTVNTTRVTTFFDGERTHILAMAQKFGRGQVSDQMSFGGFYSMLDDDGRAVGAGYDSHGNVHELHPDTGRRISDFTLPMLGEVKTFIXEVARVVPTVRYVGWXVVVTPAGPVLVEGNWAAGVYENKPSVTGIRTGHKXRYRAAIGF
;
A
#
# COMPACT_ATOMS: atom_id res chain seq x y z
N MET A 1 2.94 -27.76 -3.30
CA MET A 1 3.51 -26.42 -3.10
C MET A 1 4.20 -25.97 -4.37
N ALA A 2 3.56 -25.04 -5.09
CA ALA A 2 4.19 -24.49 -6.27
C ALA A 2 5.31 -23.56 -5.84
N SER A 3 6.52 -24.09 -5.79
CA SER A 3 7.67 -23.28 -5.41
C SER A 3 8.16 -22.49 -6.62
N LEU A 4 8.77 -21.39 -6.34
CA LEU A 4 9.46 -20.65 -7.37
C LEU A 4 10.58 -21.48 -7.97
N ASP A 5 10.89 -21.19 -9.20
CA ASP A 5 12.08 -21.65 -9.86
C ASP A 5 13.29 -21.46 -8.94
N PRO A 6 14.13 -22.48 -8.79
CA PRO A 6 15.32 -22.38 -7.90
C PRO A 6 16.24 -21.21 -8.22
N ARG A 7 16.34 -20.82 -9.50
CA ARG A 7 17.17 -19.67 -9.86
C ARG A 7 16.62 -18.37 -9.31
N THR A 8 15.30 -18.17 -9.42
CA THR A 8 14.66 -16.98 -8.88
C THR A 8 14.85 -16.91 -7.37
N ARG A 9 14.67 -18.05 -6.70
CA ARG A 9 14.85 -18.12 -5.26
C ARG A 9 16.29 -17.80 -4.85
N MET A 10 17.24 -18.33 -5.61
CA MET A 10 18.66 -18.06 -5.33
C MET A 10 19.01 -16.61 -5.56
N HIS A 11 18.51 -16.01 -6.65
CA HIS A 11 18.75 -14.59 -6.91
C HIS A 11 18.16 -13.72 -5.80
N TYR A 12 16.96 -14.05 -5.32
CA TYR A 12 16.35 -13.30 -4.23
C TYR A 12 17.21 -13.40 -2.97
N ARG A 13 17.68 -14.60 -2.64
CA ARG A 13 18.51 -14.80 -1.45
C ARG A 13 19.83 -14.04 -1.56
N ALA A 14 20.43 -14.04 -2.73
CA ALA A 14 21.69 -13.31 -2.94
C ALA A 14 21.47 -11.81 -2.79
N ALA A 15 20.37 -11.29 -3.36
CA ALA A 15 20.07 -9.87 -3.24
C ALA A 15 19.80 -9.49 -1.78
N ARG A 16 19.09 -10.33 -1.04
CA ARG A 16 18.85 -10.11 0.37
C ARG A 16 20.14 -10.10 1.18
N ALA A 17 21.04 -11.05 0.87
CA ALA A 17 22.30 -11.12 1.57
C ALA A 17 23.14 -9.86 1.37
N ARG A 18 23.11 -9.30 0.17
CA ARG A 18 23.84 -8.07 -0.12
C ARG A 18 23.30 -6.86 0.61
N GLN A 19 22.04 -6.90 1.03
CA GLN A 19 21.38 -5.80 1.72
C GLN A 19 21.47 -5.91 3.25
N ILE A 20 22.08 -6.96 3.76
CA ILE A 20 22.18 -7.16 5.21
C ILE A 20 23.11 -6.10 5.80
N ASP A 21 22.59 -5.32 6.73
CA ASP A 21 23.32 -4.39 7.56
C ASP A 21 23.33 -4.97 8.96
N VAL A 22 24.50 -5.46 9.38
CA VAL A 22 24.63 -6.18 10.65
C VAL A 22 24.22 -5.29 11.84
N VAL A 23 24.60 -4.00 11.80
CA VAL A 23 24.26 -3.08 12.88
C VAL A 23 22.76 -2.89 12.98
N SER A 24 22.12 -2.64 11.83
CA SER A 24 20.67 -2.46 11.78
C SER A 24 19.95 -3.72 12.22
N LEU A 25 20.44 -4.87 11.78
CA LEU A 25 19.83 -6.17 12.15
C LEU A 25 19.92 -6.41 13.63
N TRP A 26 21.08 -6.13 14.23
CA TRP A 26 21.27 -6.26 15.67
C TRP A 26 20.33 -5.33 16.43
N GLN A 27 20.15 -4.09 15.95
CA GLN A 27 19.25 -3.13 16.58
C GLN A 27 17.81 -3.64 16.52
N ARG A 28 17.38 -4.19 15.39
CA ARG A 28 16.04 -4.78 15.27
C ARG A 28 15.85 -5.92 16.25
N ALA A 29 16.86 -6.78 16.38
CA ALA A 29 16.79 -7.92 17.32
C ALA A 29 16.70 -7.42 18.75
N ARG A 30 17.45 -6.36 19.10
CA ARG A 30 17.39 -5.78 20.44
C ARG A 30 16.03 -5.18 20.75
N GLU A 31 15.45 -4.46 19.79
CA GLU A 31 14.12 -3.87 19.96
C GLU A 31 13.07 -4.96 20.16
N THR A 32 13.12 -6.02 19.35
CA THR A 32 12.20 -7.14 19.47
C THR A 32 12.40 -7.84 20.82
N SER A 33 13.66 -8.01 21.22
CA SER A 33 14.00 -8.63 22.51
C SER A 33 13.41 -7.85 23.68
N ARG A 34 13.55 -6.51 23.64
CA ARG A 34 12.99 -5.64 24.70
C ARG A 34 11.48 -5.69 24.70
N GLU A 35 10.87 -5.60 23.51
CA GLU A 35 9.43 -5.56 23.37
C GLU A 35 8.77 -6.85 23.89
N HIS A 36 9.42 -8.00 23.67
CA HIS A 36 8.82 -9.29 23.95
C HIS A 36 9.56 -10.08 25.04
N ASP A 37 10.50 -9.43 25.74
CA ASP A 37 11.25 -10.04 26.83
C ASP A 37 11.97 -11.31 26.39
N ARG A 38 12.73 -11.20 25.30
CA ARG A 38 13.50 -12.32 24.74
C ARG A 38 14.98 -11.95 24.69
N TRP A 39 15.85 -12.99 24.74
CA TRP A 39 17.30 -12.81 24.68
C TRP A 39 17.72 -12.37 23.27
N THR A 40 18.47 -11.25 23.16
CA THR A 40 18.79 -10.65 21.87
C THR A 40 19.51 -11.58 20.90
N PRO A 41 20.57 -12.33 21.33
CA PRO A 41 21.20 -13.26 20.37
C PRO A 41 20.25 -14.35 19.89
N ALA A 42 19.33 -14.82 20.73
CA ALA A 42 18.35 -15.82 20.30
C ALA A 42 17.40 -15.23 19.28
N VAL A 43 16.96 -13.97 19.47
CA VAL A 43 16.09 -13.31 18.51
C VAL A 43 16.82 -13.13 17.19
N LEU A 44 18.09 -12.71 17.23
CA LEU A 44 18.88 -12.53 16.02
C LEU A 44 19.01 -13.84 15.24
N ALA A 45 19.32 -14.93 15.96
CA ALA A 45 19.45 -16.25 15.34
C ALA A 45 18.14 -16.68 14.68
N ASP A 46 17.02 -16.45 15.37
CA ASP A 46 15.71 -16.79 14.85
C ASP A 46 15.37 -15.96 13.61
N MET A 47 15.69 -14.66 13.63
CA MET A 47 15.47 -13.79 12.48
C MET A 47 16.26 -14.28 11.27
N LEU A 48 17.52 -14.62 11.47
CA LEU A 48 18.38 -15.08 10.37
C LEU A 48 17.89 -16.42 9.81
N TRP A 49 17.51 -17.35 10.69
CA TRP A 49 16.97 -18.63 10.28
C TRP A 49 15.67 -18.45 9.49
N SER A 50 14.80 -17.60 10.00
CA SER A 50 13.50 -17.35 9.34
C SER A 50 13.69 -16.73 7.97
N ALA A 51 14.63 -15.81 7.83
CA ALA A 51 14.90 -15.16 6.54
C ALA A 51 15.51 -16.15 5.55
N GLY A 52 16.45 -16.97 6.00
CA GLY A 52 17.16 -17.86 5.11
C GLY A 52 16.38 -19.12 4.71
N VAL A 53 15.59 -19.64 5.63
CA VAL A 53 14.94 -20.94 5.44
C VAL A 53 13.44 -20.80 5.18
N ARG A 54 12.77 -19.87 5.85
CA ARG A 54 11.31 -19.79 5.82
C ARG A 54 10.76 -18.61 5.01
N GLN A 55 11.62 -17.89 4.32
CA GLN A 55 11.21 -16.75 3.49
C GLN A 55 10.46 -15.69 4.29
N VAL A 56 10.97 -15.37 5.46
CA VAL A 56 10.42 -14.32 6.32
C VAL A 56 11.41 -13.16 6.31
N GLY A 57 11.01 -12.01 5.79
CA GLY A 57 11.88 -10.85 5.79
C GLY A 57 12.14 -10.35 7.20
N PHE A 58 13.24 -9.63 7.38
CA PHE A 58 13.57 -9.10 8.70
C PHE A 58 12.49 -8.14 9.20
N GLN A 59 11.94 -7.32 8.30
CA GLN A 59 10.88 -6.40 8.68
C GLN A 59 9.59 -7.15 9.00
N ASP A 60 9.28 -8.22 8.24
CA ASP A 60 8.11 -9.07 8.54
C ASP A 60 8.20 -9.63 9.95
N TYR A 61 9.40 -10.11 10.31
CA TYR A 61 9.62 -10.72 11.62
C TYR A 61 9.26 -9.74 12.74
N VAL A 62 9.70 -8.49 12.58
CA VAL A 62 9.42 -7.44 13.55
C VAL A 62 7.96 -6.99 13.51
N ASP A 63 7.46 -6.71 12.31
CA ASP A 63 6.13 -6.12 12.14
C ASP A 63 5.03 -7.04 12.65
N TYR A 64 5.21 -8.36 12.51
CA TYR A 64 4.15 -9.31 12.85
C TYR A 64 4.46 -10.09 14.10
N ASP A 65 5.39 -9.60 14.93
CA ASP A 65 5.67 -10.15 16.25
C ASP A 65 6.08 -11.64 16.19
N PHE A 66 6.84 -12.02 15.15
CA PHE A 66 7.19 -13.42 14.94
C PHE A 66 7.92 -14.03 16.14
N ALA A 67 8.66 -13.21 16.91
CA ALA A 67 9.36 -13.71 18.10
C ALA A 67 8.41 -14.35 19.10
N THR A 68 7.13 -13.95 19.09
CA THR A 68 6.13 -14.46 20.05
C THR A 68 5.22 -15.54 19.47
N LEU A 69 5.34 -15.82 18.18
CA LEU A 69 4.43 -16.76 17.51
C LEU A 69 5.04 -18.15 17.44
N THR A 70 4.19 -19.15 17.52
CA THR A 70 4.60 -20.53 17.25
C THR A 70 4.89 -20.68 15.76
N ARG A 71 5.57 -21.76 15.40
CA ARG A 71 5.85 -22.07 14.00
C ARG A 71 4.55 -22.19 13.19
N ALA A 72 3.56 -22.87 13.75
CA ALA A 72 2.28 -23.04 13.07
C ALA A 72 1.60 -21.70 12.84
N GLU A 73 1.66 -20.80 13.82
CA GLU A 73 1.09 -19.47 13.67
C GLU A 73 1.84 -18.66 12.61
N ARG A 74 3.17 -18.70 12.62
CA ARG A 74 3.99 -17.99 11.62
C ARG A 74 3.64 -18.44 10.20
N ASP A 75 3.37 -19.73 10.02
CA ASP A 75 3.06 -20.28 8.69
C ASP A 75 1.73 -19.77 8.13
N THR A 76 0.92 -19.09 8.93
CA THR A 76 -0.33 -18.51 8.46
C THR A 76 -0.14 -17.09 7.90
N TYR A 77 1.07 -16.52 7.99
CA TYR A 77 1.31 -15.12 7.61
C TYR A 77 1.89 -15.00 6.21
N MET A 78 1.35 -14.06 5.46
CA MET A 78 2.02 -13.61 4.24
C MET A 78 3.24 -12.79 4.64
N THR A 79 4.29 -12.91 3.85
CA THR A 79 5.54 -12.22 4.09
C THR A 79 5.97 -11.52 2.81
N HIS A 80 6.85 -10.53 2.94
CA HIS A 80 7.33 -9.79 1.77
C HIS A 80 8.07 -10.69 0.77
N PRO A 81 8.94 -11.62 1.20
CA PRO A 81 9.55 -12.51 0.22
C PRO A 81 8.55 -13.36 -0.56
N VAL A 82 7.53 -13.90 0.11
CA VAL A 82 6.52 -14.70 -0.57
C VAL A 82 5.71 -13.83 -1.52
N SER A 83 5.32 -12.65 -1.09
CA SER A 83 4.59 -11.71 -1.94
C SER A 83 5.40 -11.35 -3.20
N ASN A 84 6.69 -11.10 -3.01
CA ASN A 84 7.58 -10.79 -4.12
C ASN A 84 7.68 -11.95 -5.11
N GLU A 85 7.74 -13.20 -4.60
CA GLU A 85 7.69 -14.39 -5.44
C GLU A 85 6.43 -14.42 -6.30
N LEU A 86 5.28 -14.14 -5.67
CA LEU A 86 4.01 -14.17 -6.40
C LEU A 86 3.99 -13.13 -7.52
N SER A 87 4.51 -11.94 -7.24
CA SER A 87 4.61 -10.91 -8.29
C SER A 87 5.49 -11.37 -9.44
N GLN A 88 6.64 -11.95 -9.13
CA GLN A 88 7.54 -12.42 -10.18
C GLN A 88 6.94 -13.54 -11.00
N ARG A 89 6.14 -14.39 -10.38
CA ARG A 89 5.56 -15.53 -11.07
C ARG A 89 4.31 -15.17 -11.87
N TYR A 90 3.49 -14.26 -11.38
CA TYR A 90 2.15 -14.06 -11.92
C TYR A 90 1.94 -12.70 -12.59
N ASP A 91 2.91 -11.80 -12.51
CA ASP A 91 2.78 -10.48 -13.12
C ASP A 91 3.75 -10.36 -14.28
N ASP A 92 3.22 -10.16 -15.46
CA ASP A 92 4.02 -10.07 -16.68
C ASP A 92 4.85 -8.80 -16.67
N PRO A 93 6.19 -8.91 -16.65
CA PRO A 93 7.03 -7.72 -16.60
C PRO A 93 6.90 -6.80 -17.81
N ARG A 94 6.40 -7.31 -18.94
CA ARG A 94 6.17 -6.47 -20.12
C ARG A 94 5.07 -5.44 -19.91
N HIS A 95 4.18 -5.65 -18.94
CA HIS A 95 3.08 -4.74 -18.66
C HIS A 95 3.28 -3.97 -17.37
N ARG A 96 4.49 -4.01 -16.83
CA ARG A 96 4.83 -3.34 -15.59
C ARG A 96 4.65 -1.83 -15.67
N SER A 97 4.96 -1.22 -16.83
CA SER A 97 4.89 0.22 -17.00
C SER A 97 3.46 0.75 -16.86
N GLN A 98 2.46 -0.08 -17.12
CA GLN A 98 1.06 0.32 -16.95
C GLN A 98 0.69 0.54 -15.48
N PHE A 99 1.53 0.06 -14.57
CA PHE A 99 1.35 0.26 -13.13
C PHE A 99 2.38 1.21 -12.55
N HIS A 100 3.61 1.12 -13.03
CA HIS A 100 4.74 1.84 -12.47
C HIS A 100 4.72 3.33 -12.82
N ASN A 101 4.32 3.66 -14.04
CA ASN A 101 4.24 5.04 -14.51
C ASN A 101 2.82 5.54 -14.31
N LYS A 102 2.65 6.60 -13.51
CA LYS A 102 1.33 7.08 -13.12
C LYS A 102 0.52 7.64 -14.29
N ILE A 103 1.20 8.21 -15.29
CA ILE A 103 0.49 8.71 -16.47
C ILE A 103 -0.07 7.54 -17.27
N THR A 104 0.77 6.52 -17.51
CA THR A 104 0.33 5.32 -18.22
C THR A 104 -0.76 4.59 -17.43
N PHE A 105 -0.63 4.56 -16.10
CA PHE A 105 -1.66 4.00 -15.24
C PHE A 105 -3.00 4.70 -15.44
N ASN A 106 -2.98 6.03 -15.43
CA ASN A 106 -4.23 6.79 -15.61
C ASN A 106 -4.84 6.55 -16.97
N GLU A 107 -4.02 6.44 -18.02
CA GLU A 107 -4.53 6.12 -19.36
C GLU A 107 -5.17 4.73 -19.39
N THR A 108 -4.51 3.75 -18.77
CA THR A 108 -4.97 2.37 -18.78
C THR A 108 -6.26 2.21 -17.98
N PHE A 109 -6.36 2.86 -16.83
CA PHE A 109 -7.47 2.70 -15.90
C PHE A 109 -8.42 3.88 -15.91
N ALA A 110 -8.45 4.68 -16.97
CA ALA A 110 -9.22 5.93 -17.04
C ALA A 110 -10.68 5.77 -16.59
N PRO A 111 -11.41 4.70 -16.97
CA PRO A 111 -12.82 4.59 -16.56
C PRO A 111 -13.03 4.42 -15.06
N PHE A 112 -11.96 4.11 -14.31
CA PHE A 112 -12.06 3.82 -12.88
C PHE A 112 -11.55 4.95 -12.00
N LEU A 113 -11.06 6.04 -12.60
CA LEU A 113 -10.46 7.13 -11.84
C LEU A 113 -11.51 8.11 -11.30
N HIS A 114 -12.55 8.40 -12.08
CA HIS A 114 -13.67 9.30 -11.72
C HIS A 114 -13.18 10.64 -11.19
N ARG A 115 -12.10 11.16 -11.77
CA ARG A 115 -11.58 12.49 -11.51
C ARG A 115 -10.82 12.98 -12.72
N GLU A 116 -10.76 14.27 -12.86
CA GLU A 116 -10.05 14.87 -13.97
C GLU A 116 -8.55 14.84 -13.71
N TRP A 117 -7.81 14.71 -14.80
CA TRP A 117 -6.35 14.75 -14.73
C TRP A 117 -5.79 15.23 -16.06
N MET A 118 -4.57 15.74 -16.03
CA MET A 118 -3.87 16.12 -17.24
C MET A 118 -2.38 15.95 -17.07
N THR A 119 -1.67 15.81 -18.18
CA THR A 119 -0.21 15.81 -18.17
C THR A 119 0.28 17.25 -18.32
N ILE A 120 1.44 17.52 -17.74
CA ILE A 120 2.08 18.84 -17.82
C ILE A 120 3.21 18.73 -18.82
N THR A 121 3.15 19.55 -19.89
CA THR A 121 4.12 19.54 -20.98
C THR A 121 4.62 20.96 -21.20
N PRO A 122 5.74 21.13 -21.92
CA PRO A 122 6.26 22.49 -22.18
C PRO A 122 5.27 23.40 -22.91
N ASP A 123 4.29 22.82 -23.60
CA ASP A 123 3.40 23.57 -24.49
C ASP A 123 2.03 23.90 -23.90
N ASN A 124 1.72 23.45 -22.67
CA ASN A 124 0.36 23.53 -22.18
C ASN A 124 0.17 24.39 -20.94
N ALA A 125 0.97 25.43 -20.80
CA ALA A 125 0.90 26.29 -19.61
C ALA A 125 -0.51 26.89 -19.39
N ASP A 126 -1.17 27.33 -20.46
CA ASP A 126 -2.51 27.92 -20.34
C ASP A 126 -3.53 26.87 -19.93
N GLU A 127 -3.49 25.70 -20.53
CA GLU A 127 -4.38 24.61 -20.17
C GLU A 127 -4.18 24.19 -18.71
N PHE A 128 -2.94 24.15 -18.27
CA PHE A 128 -2.61 23.81 -16.88
C PHE A 128 -3.18 24.86 -15.91
N ARG A 129 -2.99 26.14 -16.24
CA ARG A 129 -3.56 27.22 -15.41
C ARG A 129 -5.05 27.08 -15.29
N ASP A 130 -5.74 26.86 -16.41
CA ASP A 130 -7.20 26.71 -16.41
C ASP A 130 -7.61 25.52 -15.53
N PHE A 131 -6.87 24.42 -15.61
CA PHE A 131 -7.14 23.23 -14.82
C PHE A 131 -7.05 23.54 -13.32
N VAL A 132 -5.95 24.19 -12.91
CA VAL A 132 -5.73 24.50 -11.50
C VAL A 132 -6.76 25.51 -10.99
N GLU A 133 -7.03 26.56 -11.79
CA GLU A 133 -8.01 27.57 -11.39
C GLU A 133 -9.42 26.99 -11.28
N ARG A 134 -9.78 26.10 -12.19
CA ARG A 134 -11.11 25.49 -12.18
C ARG A 134 -11.31 24.62 -10.96
N HIS A 135 -10.27 23.89 -10.52
CA HIS A 135 -10.38 22.98 -9.38
C HIS A 135 -10.05 23.65 -8.06
N GLY A 136 -9.31 24.75 -8.07
CA GLY A 136 -8.90 25.46 -6.86
C GLY A 136 -7.72 24.83 -6.13
N THR A 137 -7.71 23.52 -6.02
CA THR A 137 -6.61 22.76 -5.43
C THR A 137 -6.39 21.53 -6.30
N VAL A 138 -5.14 21.20 -6.53
CA VAL A 138 -4.78 20.02 -7.33
C VAL A 138 -3.67 19.23 -6.63
N ILE A 139 -3.58 17.97 -6.99
CA ILE A 139 -2.45 17.13 -6.62
C ILE A 139 -1.56 17.02 -7.86
N VAL A 140 -0.26 17.24 -7.69
CA VAL A 140 0.69 17.09 -8.78
C VAL A 140 1.70 16.02 -8.39
N LYS A 141 1.99 15.13 -9.33
CA LYS A 141 2.80 13.94 -9.07
C LYS A 141 3.91 13.80 -10.09
N GLU A 142 5.03 13.26 -9.65
CA GLU A 142 6.03 12.71 -10.55
C GLU A 142 5.46 11.41 -11.13
N PRO A 143 5.61 11.17 -12.45
CA PRO A 143 5.06 9.95 -13.03
C PRO A 143 5.64 8.67 -12.45
N VAL A 144 6.92 8.70 -12.05
CA VAL A 144 7.59 7.56 -11.44
C VAL A 144 8.12 8.00 -10.08
N GLY A 145 7.57 7.44 -9.01
CA GLY A 145 7.96 7.72 -7.64
C GLY A 145 7.26 6.74 -6.73
N GLN A 146 7.80 6.53 -5.53
CA GLN A 146 7.28 5.53 -4.61
C GLN A 146 6.99 6.14 -3.26
N ALA A 147 6.04 5.48 -2.55
CA ALA A 147 5.72 5.76 -1.15
C ALA A 147 5.38 7.23 -0.91
N GLY A 148 4.69 7.85 -1.86
CA GLY A 148 4.25 9.24 -1.72
C GLY A 148 5.29 10.27 -2.06
N SER A 149 6.51 9.86 -2.43
CA SER A 149 7.51 10.82 -2.85
C SER A 149 7.11 11.45 -4.17
N GLY A 150 7.39 12.73 -4.35
CA GLY A 150 7.04 13.43 -5.57
C GLY A 150 5.56 13.68 -5.75
N VAL A 151 4.79 13.71 -4.64
CA VAL A 151 3.36 14.03 -4.64
C VAL A 151 3.17 15.28 -3.81
N HIS A 152 2.56 16.31 -4.41
CA HIS A 152 2.37 17.60 -3.73
C HIS A 152 0.98 18.14 -3.99
N ARG A 153 0.49 18.89 -3.01
CA ARG A 153 -0.80 19.60 -3.11
C ARG A 153 -0.51 21.08 -3.38
N TYR A 154 -1.19 21.64 -4.39
CA TYR A 154 -1.03 23.05 -4.74
C TYR A 154 -2.38 23.73 -4.79
N ARG A 155 -2.44 24.96 -4.30
CA ARG A 155 -3.64 25.78 -4.34
C ARG A 155 -3.49 26.89 -5.38
N ALA A 156 -4.54 27.11 -6.16
CA ALA A 156 -4.52 28.16 -7.19
C ALA A 156 -4.25 29.55 -6.60
N ASP A 157 -4.82 29.81 -5.43
CA ASP A 157 -4.70 31.14 -4.82
C ASP A 157 -3.31 31.42 -4.23
N ALA A 158 -2.45 30.42 -4.19
CA ALA A 158 -1.06 30.58 -3.73
C ALA A 158 -0.10 30.85 -4.89
N VAL A 159 -0.55 30.74 -6.13
CA VAL A 159 0.32 30.92 -7.31
C VAL A 159 0.32 32.41 -7.67
N THR A 160 1.52 33.01 -7.69
CA THR A 160 1.69 34.41 -8.03
C THR A 160 2.24 34.59 -9.46
N ASP A 161 2.94 33.61 -9.98
CA ASP A 161 3.54 33.66 -11.31
C ASP A 161 3.30 32.31 -11.97
N TRP A 162 2.28 32.25 -12.82
CA TRP A 162 1.86 30.99 -13.44
C TRP A 162 2.92 30.42 -14.37
N SER A 163 3.62 31.29 -15.09
CA SER A 163 4.65 30.84 -16.00
C SER A 163 5.80 30.19 -15.24
N ALA A 164 6.22 30.83 -14.14
CA ALA A 164 7.31 30.30 -13.33
C ALA A 164 6.86 28.99 -12.62
N PHE A 165 5.61 28.93 -12.18
CA PHE A 165 5.07 27.74 -11.53
C PHE A 165 5.10 26.55 -12.48
N HIS A 166 4.56 26.74 -13.67
CA HIS A 166 4.52 25.70 -14.70
C HIS A 166 5.92 25.20 -15.04
N ARG A 167 6.85 26.14 -15.27
CA ARG A 167 8.23 25.81 -15.61
C ARG A 167 8.89 25.04 -14.47
N GLY A 168 8.63 25.46 -13.23
CA GLY A 168 9.20 24.78 -12.06
C GLY A 168 8.75 23.34 -11.94
N LEU A 169 7.46 23.06 -12.25
CA LEU A 169 6.95 21.68 -12.22
C LEU A 169 7.65 20.84 -13.29
N LEU A 170 7.83 21.39 -14.49
CA LEU A 170 8.56 20.70 -15.54
C LEU A 170 9.99 20.39 -15.11
N ASP A 171 10.65 21.38 -14.50
CA ASP A 171 12.04 21.21 -14.08
C ASP A 171 12.20 20.13 -13.01
N ARG A 172 11.19 19.98 -12.14
CA ARG A 172 11.22 18.97 -11.10
C ARG A 172 10.66 17.63 -11.55
N GLY A 173 10.16 17.54 -12.79
CA GLY A 173 9.58 16.31 -13.28
C GLY A 173 8.20 15.98 -12.71
N GLU A 174 7.50 16.97 -12.19
CA GLU A 174 6.13 16.80 -11.67
C GLU A 174 5.18 17.01 -12.82
N LEU A 175 4.85 15.94 -13.52
CA LEU A 175 4.25 16.02 -14.84
C LEU A 175 2.79 15.57 -14.91
N LEU A 176 2.18 15.19 -13.78
CA LEU A 176 0.80 14.72 -13.75
C LEU A 176 0.03 15.55 -12.73
N ALA A 177 -1.02 16.22 -13.19
CA ALA A 177 -1.91 16.98 -12.32
C ALA A 177 -3.26 16.27 -12.23
N GLU A 178 -3.80 16.17 -11.01
CA GLU A 178 -5.07 15.50 -10.77
C GLU A 178 -5.98 16.35 -9.89
N GLU A 179 -7.26 16.23 -10.14
CA GLU A 179 -8.30 16.74 -9.25
C GLU A 179 -8.18 16.06 -7.89
N VAL A 180 -8.41 16.81 -6.82
CA VAL A 180 -8.39 16.24 -5.46
C VAL A 180 -9.63 15.37 -5.27
N ILE A 181 -9.44 14.17 -4.73
CA ILE A 181 -10.55 13.27 -4.43
C ILE A 181 -11.29 13.78 -3.19
N THR A 182 -12.61 13.83 -3.26
CA THR A 182 -13.45 14.10 -2.09
C THR A 182 -13.92 12.76 -1.52
N GLN A 183 -13.34 12.37 -0.39
CA GLN A 183 -13.62 11.06 0.19
C GLN A 183 -14.97 11.04 0.90
N HIS A 184 -15.49 9.84 1.07
CA HIS A 184 -16.76 9.59 1.78
C HIS A 184 -16.68 10.15 3.21
N PRO A 185 -17.79 10.71 3.74
CA PRO A 185 -17.77 11.27 5.09
C PRO A 185 -17.35 10.29 6.18
N ASP A 186 -17.61 9.00 6.01
CA ASP A 186 -17.19 8.01 7.01
C ASP A 186 -15.67 7.89 7.10
N LEU A 187 -14.97 8.16 6.00
CA LEU A 187 -13.50 8.21 6.00
C LEU A 187 -13.00 9.54 6.54
N ALA A 188 -13.62 10.63 6.09
CA ALA A 188 -13.24 11.96 6.53
C ALA A 188 -13.41 12.12 8.05
N ALA A 189 -14.37 11.41 8.65
CA ALA A 189 -14.58 11.46 10.08
C ALA A 189 -13.36 11.00 10.87
N PHE A 190 -12.55 10.12 10.31
CA PHE A 190 -11.32 9.65 10.96
C PHE A 190 -10.14 10.57 10.70
N CYS A 191 -9.98 11.03 9.46
CA CYS A 191 -8.92 11.97 9.13
C CYS A 191 -9.38 12.82 7.94
N PRO A 192 -9.89 14.03 8.20
CA PRO A 192 -10.40 14.87 7.09
C PRO A 192 -9.30 15.49 6.23
N GLY A 193 -8.09 15.63 6.80
CA GLY A 193 -7.00 16.31 6.11
C GLY A 193 -6.20 15.47 5.14
N THR A 194 -6.46 14.17 5.09
CA THR A 194 -5.78 13.26 4.17
C THR A 194 -6.82 12.34 3.56
N VAL A 195 -6.67 12.04 2.28
CA VAL A 195 -7.52 11.05 1.64
C VAL A 195 -7.07 9.67 2.11
N ASN A 196 -7.98 8.93 2.74
CA ASN A 196 -7.66 7.67 3.39
C ASN A 196 -7.99 6.52 2.44
N THR A 197 -6.98 5.73 2.08
CA THR A 197 -7.12 4.71 1.06
C THR A 197 -7.34 3.33 1.65
N THR A 198 -8.10 2.53 0.93
CA THR A 198 -8.30 1.11 1.26
C THR A 198 -7.38 0.30 0.35
N ARG A 199 -6.52 -0.51 0.95
CA ARG A 199 -5.70 -1.46 0.21
C ARG A 199 -6.52 -2.72 0.00
N VAL A 200 -6.75 -3.08 -1.26
CA VAL A 200 -7.40 -4.34 -1.60
C VAL A 200 -6.41 -5.15 -2.42
N THR A 201 -6.02 -6.30 -1.90
CA THR A 201 -5.07 -7.18 -2.58
C THR A 201 -5.84 -8.26 -3.30
N THR A 202 -5.56 -8.45 -4.58
CA THR A 202 -6.31 -9.40 -5.40
C THR A 202 -5.41 -10.32 -6.21
N PHE A 203 -5.98 -11.45 -6.58
CA PHE A 203 -5.41 -12.35 -7.57
C PHE A 203 -6.47 -12.66 -8.63
N PHE A 204 -6.13 -12.41 -9.89
CA PHE A 204 -6.99 -12.75 -11.02
C PHE A 204 -6.51 -14.09 -11.60
N ASP A 205 -7.35 -15.11 -11.53
CA ASP A 205 -6.92 -16.46 -11.93
C ASP A 205 -7.12 -16.76 -13.42
N GLY A 206 -7.56 -15.74 -14.18
CA GLY A 206 -7.86 -15.89 -15.59
C GLY A 206 -9.36 -15.92 -15.87
N GLU A 207 -10.15 -16.17 -14.85
CA GLU A 207 -11.61 -16.16 -14.94
C GLU A 207 -12.24 -15.32 -13.85
N ARG A 208 -11.74 -15.46 -12.62
CA ARG A 208 -12.32 -14.81 -11.44
C ARG A 208 -11.27 -14.01 -10.71
N THR A 209 -11.72 -12.94 -10.08
CA THR A 209 -10.89 -12.14 -9.18
C THR A 209 -11.13 -12.58 -7.74
N HIS A 210 -10.06 -12.92 -7.06
CA HIS A 210 -10.09 -13.31 -5.65
C HIS A 210 -9.57 -12.15 -4.81
N ILE A 211 -10.35 -11.71 -3.84
CA ILE A 211 -9.89 -10.71 -2.88
C ILE A 211 -9.18 -11.46 -1.76
N LEU A 212 -7.90 -11.19 -1.61
CA LEU A 212 -7.03 -11.93 -0.69
C LEU A 212 -6.99 -11.30 0.70
N ALA A 213 -7.00 -9.96 0.77
CA ALA A 213 -6.93 -9.23 2.01
C ALA A 213 -7.33 -7.79 1.77
N MET A 214 -7.84 -7.14 2.82
CA MET A 214 -8.15 -5.71 2.80
C MET A 214 -7.57 -5.06 4.04
N ALA A 215 -7.07 -3.83 3.87
CA ALA A 215 -6.57 -3.03 4.98
C ALA A 215 -6.98 -1.58 4.76
N GLN A 216 -7.38 -0.91 5.83
CA GLN A 216 -7.71 0.52 5.75
C GLN A 216 -6.53 1.32 6.25
N LYS A 217 -6.06 2.24 5.42
CA LYS A 217 -4.99 3.16 5.79
C LYS A 217 -5.62 4.46 6.29
N PHE A 218 -4.98 5.05 7.26
CA PHE A 218 -5.41 6.33 7.86
C PHE A 218 -4.24 7.30 7.81
N GLY A 219 -4.51 8.51 7.32
CA GLY A 219 -3.49 9.55 7.27
C GLY A 219 -3.42 10.36 8.55
N ARG A 220 -2.54 11.35 8.56
CA ARG A 220 -2.32 12.24 9.68
C ARG A 220 -2.35 13.71 9.25
N GLY A 221 -3.19 14.03 8.24
CA GLY A 221 -3.35 15.39 7.76
C GLY A 221 -2.33 15.81 6.71
N GLN A 222 -1.45 14.91 6.32
CA GLN A 222 -0.46 15.17 5.27
C GLN A 222 -1.05 14.82 3.89
N VAL A 223 -0.28 15.08 2.84
CA VAL A 223 -0.76 14.86 1.47
C VAL A 223 -1.01 13.39 1.17
N SER A 224 -0.42 12.49 1.91
CA SER A 224 -0.51 11.05 1.69
C SER A 224 -0.73 10.32 3.01
N ASP A 225 -1.39 9.16 2.95
CA ASP A 225 -1.59 8.30 4.12
C ASP A 225 -0.46 7.28 4.29
N GLN A 226 0.65 7.45 3.61
CA GLN A 226 1.81 6.56 3.75
C GLN A 226 2.41 6.69 5.15
N MET A 227 3.08 5.60 5.58
CA MET A 227 3.70 5.59 6.91
C MET A 227 4.79 6.64 7.05
N SER A 228 5.48 6.99 5.95
CA SER A 228 6.50 8.05 5.98
C SER A 228 5.90 9.42 6.29
N PHE A 229 4.59 9.58 6.14
CA PHE A 229 3.86 10.79 6.50
C PHE A 229 3.07 10.61 7.80
N GLY A 230 3.43 9.61 8.60
CA GLY A 230 2.77 9.35 9.87
C GLY A 230 1.54 8.46 9.78
N GLY A 231 1.21 7.98 8.60
CA GLY A 231 0.05 7.13 8.40
C GLY A 231 0.19 5.76 9.05
N PHE A 232 -0.94 5.11 9.24
CA PHE A 232 -0.99 3.79 9.85
C PHE A 232 -2.17 3.02 9.25
N TYR A 233 -2.36 1.76 9.64
CA TYR A 233 -3.45 0.97 9.07
C TYR A 233 -4.03 -0.01 10.08
N SER A 234 -5.23 -0.49 9.75
CA SER A 234 -5.83 -1.63 10.41
C SER A 234 -6.31 -2.60 9.33
N MET A 235 -6.16 -3.90 9.58
CA MET A 235 -6.73 -4.89 8.68
C MET A 235 -8.25 -4.86 8.77
N LEU A 236 -8.89 -5.18 7.67
CA LEU A 236 -10.36 -5.29 7.61
C LEU A 236 -10.74 -6.76 7.46
N ASP A 237 -11.85 -7.13 8.08
CA ASP A 237 -12.42 -8.46 7.87
C ASP A 237 -13.27 -8.48 6.60
N ASP A 238 -13.91 -9.60 6.32
CA ASP A 238 -14.68 -9.77 5.09
C ASP A 238 -15.93 -8.89 5.04
N ASP A 239 -16.34 -8.35 6.18
CA ASP A 239 -17.47 -7.42 6.25
C ASP A 239 -17.00 -5.97 6.23
N GLY A 240 -15.72 -5.74 6.02
CA GLY A 240 -15.16 -4.40 5.93
C GLY A 240 -14.92 -3.74 7.27
N ARG A 241 -14.98 -4.49 8.36
CA ARG A 241 -14.78 -3.93 9.70
C ARG A 241 -13.33 -4.01 10.10
N ALA A 242 -12.84 -2.94 10.72
CA ALA A 242 -11.49 -2.96 11.29
C ALA A 242 -11.41 -3.99 12.40
N VAL A 243 -10.35 -4.80 12.39
CA VAL A 243 -10.23 -5.90 13.35
C VAL A 243 -9.57 -5.50 14.66
N GLY A 244 -9.17 -4.23 14.79
CA GLY A 244 -8.55 -3.75 16.02
C GLY A 244 -7.99 -2.36 15.85
N ALA A 245 -7.09 -1.98 16.75
CA ALA A 245 -6.42 -0.68 16.69
C ALA A 245 -5.55 -0.57 15.43
N GLY A 246 -5.15 0.65 15.11
CA GLY A 246 -4.24 0.89 13.99
C GLY A 246 -2.79 0.82 14.43
N TYR A 247 -1.91 0.55 13.47
CA TYR A 247 -0.49 0.45 13.75
C TYR A 247 0.33 0.69 12.48
N ASP A 248 1.62 0.94 12.69
CA ASP A 248 2.55 1.12 11.58
C ASP A 248 3.81 0.27 11.81
N SER A 249 4.77 0.37 10.91
CA SER A 249 6.01 -0.40 11.00
C SER A 249 7.07 0.28 11.87
N HIS A 250 6.73 1.41 12.49
CA HIS A 250 7.65 2.15 13.37
C HIS A 250 7.32 1.94 14.85
N GLY A 251 6.41 1.03 15.17
CA GLY A 251 6.03 0.74 16.54
C GLY A 251 4.93 1.61 17.11
N ASN A 252 4.33 2.47 16.30
CA ASN A 252 3.24 3.30 16.77
C ASN A 252 1.92 2.52 16.74
N VAL A 253 1.12 2.68 17.79
CA VAL A 253 -0.18 2.02 17.91
C VAL A 253 -1.21 3.07 18.27
N HIS A 254 -2.36 3.03 17.60
CA HIS A 254 -3.42 4.00 17.80
C HIS A 254 -4.75 3.30 18.03
N GLU A 255 -5.21 3.29 19.28
CA GLU A 255 -6.57 2.89 19.60
C GLU A 255 -7.55 3.90 19.02
N LEU A 256 -7.21 5.18 19.20
CA LEU A 256 -7.98 6.30 18.68
C LEU A 256 -7.13 7.02 17.65
N HIS A 257 -7.78 7.56 16.61
CA HIS A 257 -7.06 8.42 15.68
C HIS A 257 -6.54 9.64 16.47
N PRO A 258 -5.23 9.92 16.42
CA PRO A 258 -4.68 10.96 17.28
C PRO A 258 -5.20 12.38 16.98
N ASP A 259 -5.71 12.62 15.76
CA ASP A 259 -6.16 13.97 15.39
C ASP A 259 -7.64 14.18 15.61
N THR A 260 -8.47 13.15 15.58
CA THR A 260 -9.94 13.28 15.70
C THR A 260 -10.51 12.59 16.92
N GLY A 261 -9.76 11.67 17.53
CA GLY A 261 -10.28 10.90 18.64
C GLY A 261 -11.19 9.74 18.26
N ARG A 262 -11.40 9.51 16.96
CA ARG A 262 -12.24 8.41 16.53
C ARG A 262 -11.55 7.09 16.84
N ARG A 263 -12.32 6.12 17.35
CA ARG A 263 -11.79 4.79 17.68
C ARG A 263 -11.62 3.98 16.40
N ILE A 264 -10.39 3.54 16.13
CA ILE A 264 -10.07 2.83 14.89
C ILE A 264 -10.89 1.54 14.75
N SER A 265 -11.07 0.80 15.85
CA SER A 265 -11.84 -0.45 15.80
C SER A 265 -13.32 -0.26 15.50
N ASP A 266 -13.81 1.00 15.53
CA ASP A 266 -15.19 1.30 15.12
C ASP A 266 -15.31 1.50 13.62
N PHE A 267 -14.23 1.50 12.89
CA PHE A 267 -14.28 1.75 11.45
C PHE A 267 -14.94 0.59 10.70
N THR A 268 -15.85 0.92 9.81
CA THR A 268 -16.40 -0.02 8.83
C THR A 268 -16.33 0.65 7.46
N LEU A 269 -15.78 -0.05 6.49
CA LEU A 269 -15.66 0.49 5.14
C LEU A 269 -17.06 0.73 4.56
N PRO A 270 -17.38 1.98 4.16
CA PRO A 270 -18.68 2.23 3.53
C PRO A 270 -18.72 1.63 2.13
N MET A 271 -19.92 1.29 1.67
CA MET A 271 -20.16 0.83 0.30
C MET A 271 -19.34 -0.41 -0.05
N LEU A 272 -19.25 -1.35 0.88
CA LEU A 272 -18.40 -2.54 0.69
C LEU A 272 -18.80 -3.32 -0.57
N GLY A 273 -20.10 -3.50 -0.81
CA GLY A 273 -20.56 -4.22 -2.00
C GLY A 273 -20.08 -3.57 -3.28
N GLU A 274 -20.17 -2.24 -3.33
CA GLU A 274 -19.72 -1.47 -4.49
C GLU A 274 -18.20 -1.59 -4.66
N VAL A 275 -17.46 -1.57 -3.55
CA VAL A 275 -16.00 -1.74 -3.61
C VAL A 275 -15.65 -3.10 -4.20
N LYS A 276 -16.31 -4.15 -3.74
CA LYS A 276 -16.01 -5.50 -4.23
C LYS A 276 -16.33 -5.64 -5.72
N THR A 277 -17.46 -5.10 -6.16
CA THR A 277 -17.84 -5.11 -7.57
C THR A 277 -16.81 -4.34 -8.40
N PHE A 278 -16.43 -3.17 -7.91
CA PHE A 278 -15.44 -2.31 -8.57
C PHE A 278 -14.10 -3.06 -8.76
N ILE A 279 -13.66 -3.69 -7.72
CA ILE A 279 -12.39 -4.40 -7.77
C ILE A 279 -12.41 -5.56 -8.76
N UNK A 280 -13.46 -6.20 -8.81
CA UNK A 280 -13.58 -7.15 -9.66
C UNK A 280 -13.39 -6.79 -10.98
N GLU A 281 -13.83 -5.62 -11.39
CA GLU A 281 -13.65 -5.11 -12.75
C GLU A 281 -12.24 -4.59 -12.98
N VAL A 282 -11.71 -3.84 -12.01
CA VAL A 282 -10.37 -3.25 -12.09
C VAL A 282 -9.31 -4.33 -12.33
N ALA A 283 -9.41 -5.43 -11.61
CA ALA A 283 -8.39 -6.48 -11.64
C ALA A 283 -8.32 -7.19 -13.00
N ARG A 284 -9.32 -7.01 -13.85
CA ARG A 284 -9.36 -7.67 -15.16
C ARG A 284 -8.84 -6.79 -16.29
N VAL A 285 -8.54 -5.52 -16.03
CA VAL A 285 -8.16 -4.57 -17.09
C VAL A 285 -6.84 -4.96 -17.73
N VAL A 286 -5.86 -5.38 -16.92
CA VAL A 286 -4.58 -5.88 -17.44
C VAL A 286 -4.47 -7.32 -16.96
N PRO A 287 -5.04 -8.26 -17.71
CA PRO A 287 -5.21 -9.62 -17.20
C PRO A 287 -3.92 -10.40 -17.03
N THR A 288 -2.82 -9.91 -17.58
CA THR A 288 -1.51 -10.55 -17.44
C THR A 288 -0.77 -10.09 -16.17
N VAL A 289 -1.29 -9.09 -15.46
CA VAL A 289 -0.74 -8.65 -14.17
C VAL A 289 -1.76 -9.09 -13.14
N ARG A 290 -1.54 -10.29 -12.60
CA ARG A 290 -2.59 -11.03 -11.91
C ARG A 290 -2.62 -10.78 -10.40
N TYR A 291 -1.49 -10.43 -9.80
CA TYR A 291 -1.38 -10.26 -8.37
C TYR A 291 -1.06 -8.78 -8.08
N VAL A 292 -2.03 -8.06 -7.53
CA VAL A 292 -1.92 -6.61 -7.40
C VAL A 292 -2.49 -6.16 -6.06
N GLY A 293 -1.87 -5.15 -5.45
CA GLY A 293 -2.43 -4.43 -4.32
C GLY A 293 -2.98 -3.10 -4.81
N TRP A 294 -4.28 -2.91 -4.68
CA TRP A 294 -4.99 -1.73 -5.20
C TRP A 294 -5.30 -0.73 -4.09
N UNK A 295 -5.28 0.50 -4.20
CA UNK A 295 -5.56 1.46 -3.41
C UNK A 295 -6.70 2.07 -3.95
N VAL A 296 -7.66 2.07 -3.24
CA VAL A 296 -9.00 2.54 -3.61
C VAL A 296 -9.45 3.58 -2.60
N VAL A 297 -10.18 4.62 -3.04
CA VAL A 297 -10.83 5.56 -2.13
C VAL A 297 -12.33 5.48 -2.36
N VAL A 298 -13.09 5.32 -1.28
CA VAL A 298 -14.54 5.38 -1.37
C VAL A 298 -14.96 6.85 -1.30
N THR A 299 -15.70 7.30 -2.33
CA THR A 299 -16.29 8.63 -2.36
C THR A 299 -17.79 8.52 -2.14
N PRO A 300 -18.50 9.64 -1.92
CA PRO A 300 -19.97 9.55 -1.81
C PRO A 300 -20.65 8.94 -3.03
N ALA A 301 -20.02 9.01 -4.20
CA ALA A 301 -20.58 8.46 -5.43
C ALA A 301 -20.10 7.02 -5.70
N GLY A 302 -19.18 6.50 -4.90
CA GLY A 302 -18.67 5.16 -5.10
C GLY A 302 -17.16 5.11 -5.05
N PRO A 303 -16.58 3.93 -5.19
CA PRO A 303 -15.11 3.79 -5.15
C PRO A 303 -14.45 4.38 -6.38
N VAL A 304 -13.24 4.92 -6.18
CA VAL A 304 -12.37 5.39 -7.26
C VAL A 304 -10.99 4.79 -7.07
N LEU A 305 -10.29 4.58 -8.18
CA LEU A 305 -8.99 3.95 -8.16
C LEU A 305 -7.89 5.00 -8.03
N VAL A 306 -6.97 4.80 -7.11
CA VAL A 306 -5.84 5.71 -6.92
C VAL A 306 -4.60 5.14 -7.58
N GLU A 307 -4.26 3.89 -7.26
CA GLU A 307 -3.09 3.25 -7.84
C GLU A 307 -3.19 1.74 -7.73
N GLY A 308 -2.37 1.05 -8.50
CA GLY A 308 -2.20 -0.39 -8.41
C GLY A 308 -0.73 -0.69 -8.23
N ASN A 309 -0.41 -1.49 -7.24
CA ASN A 309 0.96 -1.87 -6.95
C ASN A 309 1.21 -3.29 -7.43
N TRP A 310 1.96 -3.42 -8.49
CA TRP A 310 2.44 -4.72 -8.92
C TRP A 310 3.46 -5.18 -7.91
N ALA A 311 4.19 -5.64 -7.53
CA ALA A 311 5.11 -5.97 -6.43
C ALA A 311 4.54 -5.49 -5.10
N ALA A 312 3.33 -5.93 -4.80
CA ALA A 312 2.55 -5.40 -3.68
C ALA A 312 3.22 -5.65 -2.33
N GLY A 313 3.29 -4.62 -1.52
CA GLY A 313 3.68 -4.75 -0.13
C GLY A 313 2.61 -5.49 0.66
N VAL A 314 3.02 -6.16 1.72
CA VAL A 314 2.13 -6.99 2.53
C VAL A 314 1.57 -6.18 3.69
N TYR A 315 0.28 -6.38 3.95
CA TYR A 315 -0.41 -5.88 5.13
C TYR A 315 -0.96 -7.09 5.87
N GLU A 316 -0.63 -7.21 7.15
CA GLU A 316 -1.09 -8.34 7.95
C GLU A 316 -1.37 -7.90 9.38
N ASN A 317 -1.95 -8.79 10.17
CA ASN A 317 -2.25 -8.53 11.56
C ASN A 317 -0.98 -8.46 12.40
N LYS A 318 -0.99 -7.58 13.41
CA LYS A 318 0.09 -7.52 14.39
C LYS A 318 -0.44 -8.09 15.70
N PRO A 319 -0.02 -9.28 16.11
CA PRO A 319 -0.63 -9.95 17.26
C PRO A 319 -0.59 -9.17 18.58
N SER A 320 0.48 -8.40 18.80
CA SER A 320 0.57 -7.62 20.05
C SER A 320 -0.45 -6.48 20.09
N VAL A 321 -1.00 -6.09 18.92
CA VAL A 321 -1.98 -5.00 18.86
C VAL A 321 -3.41 -5.53 18.81
N THR A 322 -3.65 -6.53 17.99
CA THR A 322 -5.03 -7.00 17.72
C THR A 322 -5.41 -8.25 18.51
N GLY A 323 -4.42 -8.96 19.05
CA GLY A 323 -4.65 -10.28 19.65
C GLY A 323 -4.85 -11.39 18.65
N ILE A 324 -4.86 -11.08 17.36
CA ILE A 324 -5.03 -12.08 16.30
C ILE A 324 -3.65 -12.63 15.95
N ARG A 325 -3.49 -13.96 16.08
CA ARG A 325 -2.21 -14.61 15.90
C ARG A 325 -2.12 -15.40 14.61
N THR A 326 -2.99 -15.10 13.65
CA THR A 326 -2.99 -15.74 12.34
C THR A 326 -3.07 -14.69 11.25
N GLY A 327 -2.51 -15.01 10.10
CA GLY A 327 -2.53 -14.13 8.94
C GLY A 327 -3.46 -14.64 7.85
N HIS A 328 -3.23 -14.20 6.63
CA HIS A 328 -4.14 -14.44 5.51
C HIS A 328 -3.62 -15.49 4.52
N LYS A 329 -2.53 -16.13 4.82
CA LYS A 329 -1.90 -17.01 3.84
C LYS A 329 -2.79 -18.14 3.33
N UNK A 330 -3.57 -18.50 4.00
CA UNK A 330 -4.42 -19.42 3.71
C UNK A 330 -5.29 -19.11 2.64
N ARG A 331 -5.77 -17.93 2.71
CA ARG A 331 -6.60 -17.41 1.63
C ARG A 331 -5.81 -17.29 0.32
N TYR A 332 -4.59 -16.79 0.43
CA TYR A 332 -3.73 -16.71 -0.75
C TYR A 332 -3.54 -18.08 -1.39
N ARG A 333 -3.25 -19.10 -0.58
CA ARG A 333 -3.03 -20.44 -1.10
C ARG A 333 -4.27 -21.00 -1.79
N ALA A 334 -5.44 -20.78 -1.21
CA ALA A 334 -6.68 -21.27 -1.79
C ALA A 334 -6.94 -20.66 -3.17
N ALA A 335 -6.61 -19.37 -3.32
CA ALA A 335 -6.84 -18.67 -4.58
C ALA A 335 -5.77 -18.96 -5.63
N ILE A 336 -4.53 -19.09 -5.21
CA ILE A 336 -3.38 -19.10 -6.13
C ILE A 336 -2.83 -20.51 -6.34
N GLY A 337 -2.80 -21.32 -5.29
CA GLY A 337 -2.38 -22.72 -5.40
C GLY A 337 -0.89 -22.96 -5.21
N PHE A 338 -0.23 -22.17 -4.36
CA PHE A 338 1.19 -22.38 -4.06
C PHE A 338 1.39 -23.13 -2.77
#